data_f154842e9914598459b2f767f744f521
#
_entry.id   f154842e9914598459b2f767f744f521
#
_cell.length_a   1.000
_cell.length_b   1.000
_cell.length_c   1.000
_cell.angle_alpha   90.00
_cell.angle_beta   90.00
_cell.angle_gamma   90.00
#
_symmetry.space_group_name_H-M   'P 1'
#
loop_
_entity.id
_entity.type
_entity.pdbx_description
1 polymer ?
#
loop_
_entity_poly.entity_id
_entity_poly.type
_entity_poly.pdbx_seq_one_letter_code
_entity_poly.pdbx_strand_id
1 'polypeptide(L)'
;MAEERLMTRTPFPASAESQKPLLKKEVQFPILEKQNWLIHLYYIQKDYEACKAIIKEQLXETQGLCEYTIYVQALIFRLEGNIQESLELFQTCAVLSPQCADNLKQVARSLFLLGKHKAAIEVYNEAAKLNQKDWEICHNLGVCYIYLKQFSKAQDQLHNVLHLNRHDLTYIMLGKIHLLERDLDKAIEIYKKAVEFSPENMELLTTLGLLYLQLGIYQKAFEHLGNALTYDPINYKAILAAGSMMQTHGDFDVALTKYRVVACAVPESPLLWNNIGMCFFGKKKYMAAINCLKQANYLAPFDCKILYNSGLVHLTMKQYALAFHFLNAAINLCQRWGRGLYMLLAVALTNLEDPQNAKRAYAEVARLDKXVEMAQKLGAALQVGEALVWTKPVKDAKSKHRTTSTSKAAGVQQPLGSNQALGQARSSAAAHRKLPSGAGGTSQLTKPPSLPLEPEPTAEAHPAEASAQIREKQE
;
A
#
# COMPACT_ATOMS: atom_id res chain seq x y z
N MET A 1 -25.14 13.13 7.77
CA MET A 1 -26.36 13.13 6.97
C MET A 1 -27.39 12.11 7.44
N ALA A 2 -27.02 11.07 8.12
CA ALA A 2 -27.97 10.16 8.76
C ALA A 2 -28.69 10.76 9.99
N GLU A 3 -28.06 11.77 10.60
CA GLU A 3 -28.62 12.41 11.79
C GLU A 3 -29.82 13.31 11.53
N GLU A 4 -29.91 13.91 10.36
CA GLU A 4 -31.01 14.81 10.06
C GLU A 4 -32.34 14.13 9.81
N ARG A 5 -32.32 12.85 9.43
CA ARG A 5 -33.59 12.14 9.17
C ARG A 5 -34.29 11.62 10.44
N LEU A 6 -33.56 11.58 11.55
CA LEU A 6 -34.15 11.06 12.81
C LEU A 6 -34.92 12.12 13.61
N MET A 7 -34.77 13.40 13.25
CA MET A 7 -35.34 14.47 14.09
C MET A 7 -36.68 15.01 13.65
N THR A 8 -37.22 14.53 12.56
CA THR A 8 -38.41 15.20 12.05
C THR A 8 -39.69 14.38 12.04
N ARG A 9 -40.07 13.83 13.15
CA ARG A 9 -41.51 13.49 13.29
C ARG A 9 -41.84 12.85 14.62
N THR A 10 -42.31 13.64 15.57
CA THR A 10 -43.16 13.12 16.62
C THR A 10 -44.41 13.97 16.66
N PRO A 11 -45.54 13.49 16.23
CA PRO A 11 -46.80 14.08 16.67
C PRO A 11 -47.33 13.28 17.84
N PHE A 12 -47.64 13.98 18.93
CA PHE A 12 -48.38 13.42 20.06
C PHE A 12 -49.86 13.52 19.79
N PRO A 13 -50.62 12.50 19.97
CA PRO A 13 -52.09 12.64 19.92
C PRO A 13 -52.62 13.01 21.27
N ALA A 14 -53.52 13.97 21.28
CA ALA A 14 -54.22 14.40 22.45
C ALA A 14 -55.37 13.43 22.79
N SER A 15 -55.58 13.24 24.07
CA SER A 15 -56.61 12.39 24.61
C SER A 15 -58.01 13.00 24.52
N ALA A 16 -58.96 12.23 24.12
CA ALA A 16 -60.40 12.55 24.38
C ALA A 16 -61.18 11.25 24.52
N GLU A 17 -61.84 11.15 25.68
CA GLU A 17 -62.75 10.05 25.97
C GLU A 17 -64.12 10.28 25.31
N SER A 18 -64.67 9.23 24.75
CA SER A 18 -66.11 8.88 24.89
C SER A 18 -66.53 7.69 24.04
N GLN A 19 -67.25 6.94 24.61
CA GLN A 19 -68.24 5.89 24.34
C GLN A 19 -68.36 5.22 22.96
N LYS A 20 -68.48 3.90 23.07
CA LYS A 20 -68.52 2.82 22.08
C LYS A 20 -69.57 2.91 20.98
N PRO A 21 -69.28 2.32 19.83
CA PRO A 21 -69.84 1.01 19.51
C PRO A 21 -68.81 0.11 18.83
N LEU A 22 -69.20 -1.15 18.71
CA LEU A 22 -68.39 -2.27 18.11
C LEU A 22 -67.62 -1.80 16.89
N LEU A 23 -66.37 -1.52 17.15
CA LEU A 23 -65.47 -1.06 16.12
C LEU A 23 -64.80 -2.26 15.44
N LYS A 24 -65.01 -2.35 14.16
CA LYS A 24 -64.09 -3.10 13.28
C LYS A 24 -62.67 -2.79 13.73
N LYS A 25 -61.88 -3.79 14.05
CA LYS A 25 -60.43 -3.62 14.31
C LYS A 25 -59.87 -2.79 13.19
N GLU A 26 -59.51 -1.57 13.48
CA GLU A 26 -58.73 -0.75 12.56
C GLU A 26 -57.49 -1.53 12.21
N VAL A 27 -57.23 -1.65 10.93
CA VAL A 27 -56.00 -2.25 10.44
C VAL A 27 -54.88 -1.34 10.90
N GLN A 28 -54.21 -1.76 11.97
CA GLN A 28 -53.04 -1.02 12.42
C GLN A 28 -51.89 -1.34 11.48
N PHE A 29 -51.55 -0.36 10.65
CA PHE A 29 -50.36 -0.50 9.81
C PHE A 29 -49.12 -0.53 10.71
N PRO A 30 -48.18 -1.43 10.46
CA PRO A 30 -46.97 -1.47 11.28
C PRO A 30 -46.18 -0.19 11.14
N ILE A 31 -45.60 0.29 12.25
CA ILE A 31 -44.72 1.44 12.24
C ILE A 31 -43.39 0.97 11.66
N LEU A 32 -43.09 1.35 10.42
CA LEU A 32 -41.95 0.84 9.69
C LEU A 32 -40.60 1.21 10.34
N GLU A 33 -40.57 2.33 11.05
CA GLU A 33 -39.34 2.88 11.59
C GLU A 33 -39.19 2.71 13.11
N LYS A 34 -39.98 1.84 13.71
CA LYS A 34 -40.10 1.67 15.15
C LYS A 34 -38.77 1.48 15.88
N GLN A 35 -37.86 0.66 15.35
CA GLN A 35 -36.60 0.33 15.99
C GLN A 35 -35.38 0.88 15.28
N ASN A 36 -35.56 1.80 14.33
CA ASN A 36 -34.44 2.36 13.56
C ASN A 36 -33.36 2.98 14.46
N TRP A 37 -33.78 3.68 15.53
CA TRP A 37 -32.85 4.30 16.47
C TRP A 37 -31.97 3.27 17.17
N LEU A 38 -32.55 2.10 17.53
CA LEU A 38 -31.83 1.03 18.21
C LEU A 38 -30.85 0.32 17.25
N ILE A 39 -31.30 0.06 16.02
CA ILE A 39 -30.45 -0.50 14.96
C ILE A 39 -29.26 0.44 14.70
N HIS A 40 -29.52 1.74 14.62
CA HIS A 40 -28.48 2.75 14.43
C HIS A 40 -27.47 2.75 15.57
N LEU A 41 -27.97 2.68 16.81
CA LEU A 41 -27.11 2.66 18.00
C LEU A 41 -26.17 1.46 18.00
N TYR A 42 -26.71 0.25 17.80
CA TYR A 42 -25.89 -0.97 17.76
C TYR A 42 -24.89 -0.94 16.60
N TYR A 43 -25.28 -0.41 15.46
CA TYR A 43 -24.40 -0.29 14.31
C TYR A 43 -23.21 0.61 14.62
N ILE A 44 -23.44 1.77 15.25
CA ILE A 44 -22.38 2.71 15.64
C ILE A 44 -21.46 2.08 16.70
N GLN A 45 -22.05 1.35 17.66
CA GLN A 45 -21.28 0.65 18.70
C GLN A 45 -20.50 -0.54 18.15
N LYS A 46 -20.69 -0.89 16.88
CA LYS A 46 -20.09 -2.05 16.21
C LYS A 46 -20.52 -3.39 16.82
N ASP A 47 -21.67 -3.40 17.52
CA ASP A 47 -22.26 -4.63 18.02
C ASP A 47 -23.16 -5.23 16.93
N TYR A 48 -22.52 -5.85 15.95
CA TYR A 48 -23.21 -6.31 14.75
C TYR A 48 -24.15 -7.51 15.04
N GLU A 49 -23.84 -8.33 16.05
CA GLU A 49 -24.69 -9.47 16.39
C GLU A 49 -26.01 -9.01 17.01
N ALA A 50 -25.97 -8.09 17.97
CA ALA A 50 -27.19 -7.48 18.52
C ALA A 50 -27.95 -6.73 17.44
N CYS A 51 -27.23 -5.99 16.57
CA CYS A 51 -27.83 -5.28 15.46
C CYS A 51 -28.61 -6.22 14.53
N LYS A 52 -28.02 -7.34 14.13
CA LYS A 52 -28.64 -8.35 13.26
C LYS A 52 -29.92 -8.96 13.91
N ALA A 53 -29.87 -9.17 15.22
CA ALA A 53 -31.03 -9.72 15.93
C ALA A 53 -32.23 -8.76 15.83
N ILE A 54 -32.02 -7.48 16.07
CA ILE A 54 -33.06 -6.44 15.98
C ILE A 54 -33.51 -6.27 14.52
N ILE A 55 -32.58 -6.28 13.57
CA ILE A 55 -32.91 -6.22 12.13
C ILE A 55 -33.86 -7.34 11.74
N LYS A 56 -33.55 -8.57 12.17
CA LYS A 56 -34.39 -9.75 11.87
C LYS A 56 -35.80 -9.58 12.44
N GLU A 57 -35.88 -9.11 13.67
CA GLU A 57 -37.16 -8.84 14.33
C GLU A 57 -37.97 -7.79 13.58
N GLN A 58 -37.35 -6.66 13.27
CA GLN A 58 -38.05 -5.56 12.59
C GLN A 58 -38.44 -5.93 11.15
N LEU A 59 -37.66 -6.67 10.44
CA LEU A 59 -38.04 -7.12 9.10
C LEU A 59 -39.22 -8.07 9.11
N UNK A 60 -39.22 -8.68 10.03
CA UNK A 60 -40.21 -9.47 10.20
C UNK A 60 -41.42 -8.79 10.43
N GLU A 61 -41.53 -7.90 11.36
CA GLU A 61 -42.69 -7.08 11.68
C GLU A 61 -43.17 -6.23 10.51
N THR A 62 -42.23 -5.67 9.76
CA THR A 62 -42.53 -4.75 8.66
C THR A 62 -42.67 -5.44 7.29
N GLN A 63 -42.60 -6.77 7.26
CA GLN A 63 -42.67 -7.55 6.01
C GLN A 63 -41.63 -7.11 4.99
N GLY A 64 -40.47 -6.69 5.46
CA GLY A 64 -39.39 -6.27 4.60
C GLY A 64 -39.57 -4.91 3.96
N LEU A 65 -40.47 -4.07 4.45
CA LEU A 65 -40.72 -2.75 3.85
C LEU A 65 -39.94 -1.61 4.53
N CYS A 66 -39.16 -1.91 5.57
CA CYS A 66 -38.38 -0.87 6.25
C CYS A 66 -37.05 -0.65 5.53
N GLU A 67 -36.97 0.40 4.74
CA GLU A 67 -35.78 0.77 3.97
C GLU A 67 -34.52 0.86 4.84
N TYR A 68 -34.61 1.54 5.97
CA TYR A 68 -33.45 1.79 6.83
C TYR A 68 -32.89 0.49 7.40
N THR A 69 -33.77 -0.43 7.80
CA THR A 69 -33.36 -1.74 8.32
C THR A 69 -32.58 -2.55 7.27
N ILE A 70 -33.10 -2.57 6.01
CA ILE A 70 -32.42 -3.24 4.89
C ILE A 70 -31.09 -2.56 4.59
N TYR A 71 -31.05 -1.22 4.63
CA TYR A 71 -29.85 -0.44 4.38
C TYR A 71 -28.73 -0.81 5.37
N VAL A 72 -29.04 -0.86 6.67
CA VAL A 72 -28.04 -1.21 7.69
C VAL A 72 -27.61 -2.69 7.54
N GLN A 73 -28.57 -3.60 7.23
CA GLN A 73 -28.23 -4.99 6.95
C GLN A 73 -27.24 -5.10 5.79
N ALA A 74 -27.47 -4.33 4.73
CA ALA A 74 -26.58 -4.30 3.56
C ALA A 74 -25.18 -3.79 3.94
N LEU A 75 -25.10 -2.75 4.79
CA LEU A 75 -23.83 -2.24 5.30
C LEU A 75 -23.07 -3.32 6.07
N ILE A 76 -23.75 -4.06 6.94
CA ILE A 76 -23.13 -5.13 7.74
C ILE A 76 -22.61 -6.24 6.82
N PHE A 77 -23.43 -6.68 5.84
CA PHE A 77 -23.00 -7.72 4.89
C PHE A 77 -21.76 -7.27 4.10
N ARG A 78 -21.71 -5.98 3.71
CA ARG A 78 -20.53 -5.45 3.01
C ARG A 78 -19.29 -5.48 3.91
N LEU A 79 -19.44 -5.15 5.19
CA LEU A 79 -18.34 -5.21 6.16
C LEU A 79 -17.84 -6.65 6.35
N GLU A 80 -18.74 -7.63 6.28
CA GLU A 80 -18.40 -9.05 6.41
C GLU A 80 -17.81 -9.66 5.14
N GLY A 81 -17.79 -8.89 4.04
CA GLY A 81 -17.24 -9.34 2.77
C GLY A 81 -18.27 -9.93 1.80
N ASN A 82 -19.54 -10.00 2.21
CA ASN A 82 -20.62 -10.50 1.36
C ASN A 82 -21.14 -9.38 0.46
N ILE A 83 -20.29 -8.97 -0.49
CA ILE A 83 -20.54 -7.78 -1.33
C ILE A 83 -21.73 -8.00 -2.27
N GLN A 84 -21.88 -9.19 -2.82
CA GLN A 84 -22.98 -9.50 -3.74
C GLN A 84 -24.35 -9.41 -3.03
N GLU A 85 -24.47 -10.01 -1.84
CA GLU A 85 -25.71 -9.96 -1.05
C GLU A 85 -26.00 -8.52 -0.61
N SER A 86 -24.96 -7.78 -0.23
CA SER A 86 -25.06 -6.36 0.10
C SER A 86 -25.60 -5.55 -1.08
N LEU A 87 -25.11 -5.83 -2.30
CA LEU A 87 -25.58 -5.17 -3.52
C LEU A 87 -27.09 -5.38 -3.72
N GLU A 88 -27.55 -6.61 -3.59
CA GLU A 88 -28.97 -6.97 -3.76
C GLU A 88 -29.86 -6.23 -2.75
N LEU A 89 -29.40 -6.12 -1.51
CA LEU A 89 -30.13 -5.38 -0.48
C LEU A 89 -30.15 -3.87 -0.75
N PHE A 90 -29.04 -3.29 -1.21
CA PHE A 90 -29.03 -1.87 -1.59
C PHE A 90 -29.90 -1.61 -2.81
N GLN A 91 -29.98 -2.55 -3.75
CA GLN A 91 -30.89 -2.45 -4.90
C GLN A 91 -32.35 -2.46 -4.40
N THR A 92 -32.67 -3.28 -3.39
CA THR A 92 -34.00 -3.30 -2.76
C THR A 92 -34.30 -1.93 -2.13
N CYS A 93 -33.34 -1.34 -1.43
CA CYS A 93 -33.50 0.02 -0.88
C CYS A 93 -33.77 1.05 -1.98
N ALA A 94 -33.07 0.95 -3.11
CA ALA A 94 -33.28 1.87 -4.23
C ALA A 94 -34.66 1.71 -4.86
N VAL A 95 -35.22 0.50 -4.87
CA VAL A 95 -36.58 0.26 -5.35
C VAL A 95 -37.62 0.86 -4.37
N LEU A 96 -37.38 0.69 -3.04
CA LEU A 96 -38.28 1.23 -2.03
C LEU A 96 -38.26 2.76 -1.99
N SER A 97 -37.12 3.37 -2.28
CA SER A 97 -36.97 4.83 -2.30
C SER A 97 -36.19 5.29 -3.53
N PRO A 98 -36.86 5.39 -4.70
CA PRO A 98 -36.17 5.69 -5.95
C PRO A 98 -35.55 7.11 -6.03
N GLN A 99 -36.01 8.04 -5.19
CA GLN A 99 -35.51 9.42 -5.19
C GLN A 99 -34.37 9.63 -4.19
N CYS A 100 -33.92 8.56 -3.53
CA CYS A 100 -32.84 8.65 -2.55
C CYS A 100 -31.48 8.42 -3.25
N ALA A 101 -30.70 9.50 -3.40
CA ALA A 101 -29.37 9.43 -4.00
C ALA A 101 -28.43 8.55 -3.18
N ASP A 102 -28.59 8.51 -1.85
CA ASP A 102 -27.74 7.72 -0.97
C ASP A 102 -27.83 6.22 -1.28
N ASN A 103 -29.04 5.72 -1.58
CA ASN A 103 -29.21 4.33 -1.95
C ASN A 103 -28.46 3.99 -3.24
N LEU A 104 -28.56 4.87 -4.24
CA LEU A 104 -27.84 4.68 -5.50
C LEU A 104 -26.32 4.76 -5.30
N LYS A 105 -25.84 5.67 -4.42
CA LYS A 105 -24.42 5.73 -4.06
C LYS A 105 -23.93 4.39 -3.50
N GLN A 106 -24.72 3.77 -2.63
CA GLN A 106 -24.34 2.49 -2.04
C GLN A 106 -24.37 1.35 -3.06
N VAL A 107 -25.33 1.34 -3.98
CA VAL A 107 -25.39 0.37 -5.08
C VAL A 107 -24.10 0.52 -5.92
N ALA A 108 -23.75 1.74 -6.30
CA ALA A 108 -22.55 2.02 -7.11
C ALA A 108 -21.28 1.61 -6.37
N ARG A 109 -21.20 1.87 -5.06
CA ARG A 109 -20.05 1.47 -4.26
C ARG A 109 -19.90 -0.05 -4.19
N SER A 110 -21.00 -0.78 -4.03
CA SER A 110 -20.96 -2.26 -4.05
C SER A 110 -20.52 -2.78 -5.43
N LEU A 111 -21.01 -2.18 -6.51
CA LEU A 111 -20.58 -2.52 -7.88
C LEU A 111 -19.08 -2.28 -8.05
N PHE A 112 -18.58 -1.15 -7.53
CA PHE A 112 -17.15 -0.82 -7.55
C PHE A 112 -16.33 -1.90 -6.81
N LEU A 113 -16.78 -2.31 -5.62
CA LEU A 113 -16.09 -3.32 -4.82
C LEU A 113 -16.09 -4.70 -5.51
N LEU A 114 -17.09 -4.98 -6.34
CA LEU A 114 -17.15 -6.20 -7.16
C LEU A 114 -16.30 -6.11 -8.43
N GLY A 115 -15.65 -4.96 -8.67
CA GLY A 115 -14.84 -4.74 -9.87
C GLY A 115 -15.63 -4.32 -11.09
N LYS A 116 -16.93 -4.09 -10.96
CA LYS A 116 -17.81 -3.68 -12.07
C LYS A 116 -17.80 -2.16 -12.20
N HIS A 117 -16.65 -1.60 -12.60
CA HIS A 117 -16.42 -0.16 -12.58
C HIS A 117 -17.31 0.60 -13.57
N LYS A 118 -17.57 0.04 -14.75
CA LYS A 118 -18.45 0.68 -15.75
C LYS A 118 -19.89 0.80 -15.23
N ALA A 119 -20.40 -0.29 -14.66
CA ALA A 119 -21.75 -0.29 -14.08
C ALA A 119 -21.83 0.69 -12.90
N ALA A 120 -20.78 0.76 -12.09
CA ALA A 120 -20.71 1.72 -10.98
C ALA A 120 -20.80 3.16 -11.49
N ILE A 121 -20.10 3.49 -12.57
CA ILE A 121 -20.15 4.83 -13.18
C ILE A 121 -21.58 5.18 -13.64
N GLU A 122 -22.27 4.23 -14.26
CA GLU A 122 -23.65 4.45 -14.70
C GLU A 122 -24.56 4.79 -13.53
N VAL A 123 -24.45 4.03 -12.43
CA VAL A 123 -25.27 4.24 -11.24
C VAL A 123 -24.89 5.54 -10.53
N TYR A 124 -23.58 5.88 -10.45
CA TYR A 124 -23.15 7.18 -9.89
C TYR A 124 -23.70 8.36 -10.72
N ASN A 125 -23.75 8.23 -12.03
CA ASN A 125 -24.33 9.27 -12.89
C ASN A 125 -25.83 9.46 -12.62
N GLU A 126 -26.56 8.36 -12.38
CA GLU A 126 -27.97 8.45 -11.97
C GLU A 126 -28.11 9.13 -10.62
N ALA A 127 -27.24 8.78 -9.66
CA ALA A 127 -27.22 9.43 -8.35
C ALA A 127 -26.93 10.93 -8.48
N ALA A 128 -26.03 11.33 -9.39
CA ALA A 128 -25.68 12.72 -9.62
C ALA A 128 -26.87 13.53 -10.17
N LYS A 129 -27.75 12.91 -10.95
CA LYS A 129 -28.97 13.57 -11.43
C LYS A 129 -29.90 13.93 -10.27
N LEU A 130 -29.93 13.07 -9.24
CA LEU A 130 -30.77 13.31 -8.06
C LEU A 130 -30.17 14.34 -7.09
N ASN A 131 -28.84 14.40 -6.99
CA ASN A 131 -28.15 15.35 -6.12
C ASN A 131 -26.85 15.82 -6.76
N GLN A 132 -26.92 16.98 -7.44
CA GLN A 132 -25.79 17.54 -8.17
C GLN A 132 -24.70 18.14 -7.29
N LYS A 133 -25.02 18.45 -6.03
CA LYS A 133 -24.08 19.09 -5.11
C LYS A 133 -23.34 18.10 -4.20
N ASP A 134 -23.59 16.81 -4.38
CA ASP A 134 -22.94 15.78 -3.55
C ASP A 134 -21.51 15.54 -4.06
N TRP A 135 -20.54 16.05 -3.31
CA TRP A 135 -19.13 15.92 -3.65
C TRP A 135 -18.67 14.46 -3.66
N GLU A 136 -19.28 13.60 -2.82
CA GLU A 136 -18.92 12.18 -2.76
C GLU A 136 -19.17 11.45 -4.09
N ILE A 137 -20.23 11.82 -4.78
CA ILE A 137 -20.56 11.22 -6.08
C ILE A 137 -19.45 11.54 -7.09
N CYS A 138 -19.07 12.82 -7.17
CA CYS A 138 -18.00 13.26 -8.08
C CYS A 138 -16.66 12.61 -7.71
N HIS A 139 -16.36 12.51 -6.42
CA HIS A 139 -15.14 11.86 -5.93
C HIS A 139 -15.09 10.40 -6.37
N ASN A 140 -16.17 9.66 -6.13
CA ASN A 140 -16.25 8.24 -6.43
C ASN A 140 -16.25 7.97 -7.95
N LEU A 141 -16.87 8.87 -8.74
CA LEU A 141 -16.76 8.83 -10.21
C LEU A 141 -15.29 8.96 -10.63
N GLY A 142 -14.59 9.92 -10.04
CA GLY A 142 -13.15 10.11 -10.30
C GLY A 142 -12.35 8.84 -10.01
N VAL A 143 -12.62 8.20 -8.87
CA VAL A 143 -11.96 6.95 -8.48
C VAL A 143 -12.27 5.84 -9.50
N CYS A 144 -13.53 5.70 -9.94
CA CYS A 144 -13.90 4.70 -10.95
C CYS A 144 -13.14 4.93 -12.25
N TYR A 145 -13.04 6.19 -12.70
CA TYR A 145 -12.29 6.53 -13.92
C TYR A 145 -10.79 6.22 -13.78
N ILE A 146 -10.21 6.38 -12.59
CA ILE A 146 -8.81 5.99 -12.33
C ILE A 146 -8.62 4.48 -12.59
N TYR A 147 -9.54 3.66 -12.08
CA TYR A 147 -9.47 2.20 -12.25
C TYR A 147 -9.62 1.78 -13.71
N LEU A 148 -10.38 2.56 -14.49
CA LEU A 148 -10.51 2.34 -15.94
C LEU A 148 -9.39 3.00 -16.75
N LYS A 149 -8.44 3.65 -16.07
CA LYS A 149 -7.30 4.37 -16.68
C LYS A 149 -7.72 5.54 -17.58
N GLN A 150 -8.91 6.09 -17.35
CA GLN A 150 -9.41 7.28 -18.04
C GLN A 150 -9.05 8.52 -17.19
N PHE A 151 -7.75 8.85 -17.18
CA PHE A 151 -7.20 9.83 -16.24
C PHE A 151 -7.72 11.25 -16.46
N SER A 152 -7.96 11.64 -17.71
CA SER A 152 -8.51 12.96 -18.02
C SER A 152 -9.88 13.16 -17.38
N LYS A 153 -10.78 12.19 -17.56
CA LYS A 153 -12.13 12.24 -16.96
C LYS A 153 -12.05 12.21 -15.43
N ALA A 154 -11.11 11.41 -14.89
CA ALA A 154 -10.91 11.34 -13.44
C ALA A 154 -10.48 12.72 -12.90
N GLN A 155 -9.54 13.38 -13.57
CA GLN A 155 -9.07 14.71 -13.17
C GLN A 155 -10.21 15.73 -13.19
N ASP A 156 -11.04 15.72 -14.23
CA ASP A 156 -12.18 16.62 -14.35
C ASP A 156 -13.14 16.45 -13.16
N GLN A 157 -13.49 15.22 -12.82
CA GLN A 157 -14.39 14.94 -11.69
C GLN A 157 -13.77 15.36 -10.37
N LEU A 158 -12.49 15.05 -10.15
CA LEU A 158 -11.82 15.38 -8.89
C LEU A 158 -11.61 16.89 -8.73
N HIS A 159 -11.35 17.62 -9.82
CA HIS A 159 -11.29 19.09 -9.75
C HIS A 159 -12.65 19.68 -9.41
N ASN A 160 -13.75 19.11 -9.92
CA ASN A 160 -15.11 19.54 -9.53
C ASN A 160 -15.31 19.34 -8.02
N VAL A 161 -14.81 18.24 -7.46
CA VAL A 161 -14.91 18.01 -6.01
C VAL A 161 -14.23 19.13 -5.23
N LEU A 162 -13.04 19.58 -5.67
CA LEU A 162 -12.30 20.63 -4.98
C LEU A 162 -13.05 21.97 -4.98
N HIS A 163 -13.91 22.20 -5.99
CA HIS A 163 -14.78 23.38 -6.02
C HIS A 163 -15.99 23.23 -5.10
N LEU A 164 -16.50 22.00 -4.95
CA LEU A 164 -17.66 21.73 -4.09
C LEU A 164 -17.27 21.61 -2.62
N ASN A 165 -16.23 20.84 -2.33
CA ASN A 165 -15.76 20.61 -0.96
C ASN A 165 -14.32 20.11 -0.99
N ARG A 166 -13.40 20.91 -0.48
CA ARG A 166 -11.99 20.46 -0.38
C ARG A 166 -11.87 19.31 0.60
N HIS A 167 -11.19 18.28 0.21
CA HIS A 167 -11.02 17.09 1.05
C HIS A 167 -9.66 16.43 0.76
N ASP A 168 -9.02 15.94 1.82
CA ASP A 168 -7.70 15.30 1.73
C ASP A 168 -7.67 14.14 0.74
N LEU A 169 -8.71 13.29 0.78
CA LEU A 169 -8.81 12.14 -0.11
C LEU A 169 -8.81 12.54 -1.59
N THR A 170 -9.41 13.68 -1.92
CA THR A 170 -9.45 14.17 -3.30
C THR A 170 -8.06 14.57 -3.77
N TYR A 171 -7.28 15.25 -2.92
CA TYR A 171 -5.89 15.58 -3.23
C TYR A 171 -5.05 14.32 -3.40
N ILE A 172 -5.24 13.31 -2.53
CA ILE A 172 -4.53 12.04 -2.62
C ILE A 172 -4.83 11.36 -3.97
N MET A 173 -6.10 11.35 -4.38
CA MET A 173 -6.48 10.74 -5.66
C MET A 173 -5.90 11.50 -6.86
N LEU A 174 -5.90 12.83 -6.83
CA LEU A 174 -5.27 13.64 -7.88
C LEU A 174 -3.77 13.38 -7.96
N GLY A 175 -3.10 13.34 -6.81
CA GLY A 175 -1.68 13.02 -6.75
C GLY A 175 -1.39 11.62 -7.31
N LYS A 176 -2.24 10.64 -6.98
CA LYS A 176 -2.10 9.27 -7.49
C LYS A 176 -2.23 9.21 -9.01
N ILE A 177 -3.10 10.02 -9.63
CA ILE A 177 -3.21 10.07 -11.09
C ILE A 177 -1.87 10.47 -11.69
N HIS A 178 -1.27 11.56 -11.20
CA HIS A 178 0.02 12.04 -11.73
C HIS A 178 1.14 11.03 -11.49
N LEU A 179 1.12 10.30 -10.37
CA LEU A 179 2.08 9.23 -10.12
C LEU A 179 1.91 8.06 -11.10
N LEU A 180 0.66 7.73 -11.45
CA LEU A 180 0.37 6.68 -12.44
C LEU A 180 0.79 7.10 -13.84
N GLU A 181 0.70 8.41 -14.15
CA GLU A 181 1.18 8.99 -15.40
C GLU A 181 2.70 9.20 -15.40
N ARG A 182 3.35 8.94 -14.27
CA ARG A 182 4.81 9.11 -14.04
C ARG A 182 5.25 10.56 -14.13
N ASP A 183 4.36 11.48 -13.82
CA ASP A 183 4.66 12.92 -13.78
C ASP A 183 4.89 13.30 -12.31
N LEU A 184 6.14 13.12 -11.87
CA LEU A 184 6.50 13.36 -10.46
C LEU A 184 6.40 14.84 -10.09
N ASP A 185 6.68 15.73 -11.02
CA ASP A 185 6.67 17.18 -10.75
C ASP A 185 5.26 17.67 -10.45
N LYS A 186 4.29 17.25 -11.27
CA LYS A 186 2.88 17.59 -11.02
C LYS A 186 2.35 16.91 -9.75
N ALA A 187 2.77 15.67 -9.50
CA ALA A 187 2.38 14.98 -8.26
C ALA A 187 2.85 15.77 -7.04
N ILE A 188 4.10 16.21 -7.03
CA ILE A 188 4.67 17.01 -5.92
C ILE A 188 3.89 18.31 -5.76
N GLU A 189 3.56 18.99 -6.86
CA GLU A 189 2.77 20.22 -6.81
C GLU A 189 1.41 20.02 -6.13
N ILE A 190 0.73 18.94 -6.50
CA ILE A 190 -0.58 18.59 -5.91
C ILE A 190 -0.41 18.25 -4.41
N TYR A 191 0.60 17.45 -4.05
CA TYR A 191 0.81 17.09 -2.65
C TYR A 191 1.26 18.28 -1.81
N LYS A 192 2.00 19.26 -2.37
CA LYS A 192 2.31 20.51 -1.68
C LYS A 192 1.03 21.26 -1.32
N LYS A 193 0.14 21.44 -2.31
CA LYS A 193 -1.15 22.10 -2.09
C LYS A 193 -1.98 21.35 -1.05
N ALA A 194 -1.91 20.02 -1.07
CA ALA A 194 -2.62 19.19 -0.10
C ALA A 194 -2.08 19.40 1.33
N VAL A 195 -0.76 19.46 1.49
CA VAL A 195 -0.13 19.70 2.80
C VAL A 195 -0.42 21.13 3.29
N GLU A 196 -0.47 22.11 2.40
CA GLU A 196 -0.88 23.47 2.76
C GLU A 196 -2.32 23.51 3.28
N PHE A 197 -3.20 22.71 2.67
CA PHE A 197 -4.61 22.61 3.10
C PHE A 197 -4.75 21.83 4.41
N SER A 198 -4.00 20.73 4.57
CA SER A 198 -4.09 19.84 5.72
C SER A 198 -2.69 19.51 6.24
N PRO A 199 -2.04 20.43 6.99
CA PRO A 199 -0.65 20.25 7.40
C PRO A 199 -0.43 19.15 8.43
N GLU A 200 -1.47 18.65 9.07
CA GLU A 200 -1.39 17.60 10.07
C GLU A 200 -1.63 16.19 9.50
N ASN A 201 -1.94 16.11 8.21
CA ASN A 201 -2.24 14.81 7.59
C ASN A 201 -0.95 14.03 7.35
N MET A 202 -0.77 12.97 8.11
CA MET A 202 0.42 12.13 8.11
C MET A 202 0.63 11.43 6.77
N GLU A 203 -0.44 11.02 6.11
CA GLU A 203 -0.35 10.34 4.81
C GLU A 203 0.20 11.28 3.73
N LEU A 204 -0.28 12.52 3.73
CA LEU A 204 0.19 13.54 2.79
C LEU A 204 1.66 13.89 3.02
N LEU A 205 2.03 14.12 4.29
CA LEU A 205 3.42 14.42 4.67
C LEU A 205 4.36 13.27 4.30
N THR A 206 3.96 12.04 4.62
CA THR A 206 4.76 10.85 4.32
C THR A 206 4.93 10.68 2.80
N THR A 207 3.83 10.83 2.05
CA THR A 207 3.87 10.68 0.58
C THR A 207 4.78 11.75 -0.04
N LEU A 208 4.64 13.00 0.38
CA LEU A 208 5.46 14.10 -0.13
C LEU A 208 6.94 13.88 0.22
N GLY A 209 7.23 13.42 1.43
CA GLY A 209 8.58 13.08 1.85
C GLY A 209 9.19 11.97 1.00
N LEU A 210 8.40 10.92 0.71
CA LEU A 210 8.83 9.81 -0.15
C LEU A 210 9.09 10.26 -1.59
N LEU A 211 8.30 11.19 -2.11
CA LEU A 211 8.51 11.75 -3.45
C LEU A 211 9.81 12.56 -3.52
N TYR A 212 10.09 13.37 -2.51
CA TYR A 212 11.36 14.08 -2.42
C TYR A 212 12.54 13.12 -2.30
N LEU A 213 12.37 12.04 -1.53
CA LEU A 213 13.39 10.99 -1.41
C LEU A 213 13.68 10.36 -2.78
N GLN A 214 12.62 10.09 -3.55
CA GLN A 214 12.76 9.51 -4.90
C GLN A 214 13.54 10.42 -5.85
N LEU A 215 13.39 11.73 -5.69
CA LEU A 215 14.13 12.72 -6.50
C LEU A 215 15.53 13.00 -5.95
N GLY A 216 15.91 12.41 -4.82
CA GLY A 216 17.20 12.65 -4.19
C GLY A 216 17.31 13.97 -3.45
N ILE A 217 16.19 14.63 -3.20
CA ILE A 217 16.14 15.89 -2.46
C ILE A 217 16.00 15.57 -0.96
N TYR A 218 17.11 15.10 -0.38
CA TYR A 218 17.11 14.50 0.95
C TYR A 218 16.69 15.46 2.07
N GLN A 219 17.06 16.74 1.96
CA GLN A 219 16.76 17.73 3.00
C GLN A 219 15.24 17.91 3.15
N LYS A 220 14.52 18.11 2.03
CA LYS A 220 13.07 18.24 2.05
C LYS A 220 12.38 16.94 2.45
N ALA A 221 12.93 15.80 2.00
CA ALA A 221 12.42 14.50 2.40
C ALA A 221 12.49 14.34 3.91
N PHE A 222 13.64 14.66 4.52
CA PHE A 222 13.85 14.58 5.96
C PHE A 222 12.88 15.49 6.73
N GLU A 223 12.68 16.71 6.23
CA GLU A 223 11.77 17.68 6.85
C GLU A 223 10.33 17.13 6.90
N HIS A 224 9.80 16.70 5.76
CA HIS A 224 8.41 16.22 5.69
C HIS A 224 8.21 14.89 6.44
N LEU A 225 9.18 13.96 6.35
CA LEU A 225 9.10 12.70 7.08
C LEU A 225 9.24 12.94 8.59
N GLY A 226 10.08 13.89 9.00
CA GLY A 226 10.19 14.29 10.39
C GLY A 226 8.89 14.87 10.93
N ASN A 227 8.24 15.73 10.16
CA ASN A 227 6.94 16.28 10.52
C ASN A 227 5.88 15.17 10.64
N ALA A 228 5.88 14.20 9.72
CA ALA A 228 4.96 13.06 9.79
C ALA A 228 5.18 12.26 11.08
N LEU A 229 6.43 12.04 11.48
CA LEU A 229 6.78 11.31 12.70
C LEU A 229 6.47 12.10 13.98
N THR A 230 6.37 13.43 13.90
CA THR A 230 5.93 14.24 15.01
C THR A 230 4.46 13.97 15.35
N TYR A 231 3.63 13.80 14.32
CA TYR A 231 2.21 13.52 14.51
C TYR A 231 1.94 12.03 14.77
N ASP A 232 2.73 11.14 14.17
CA ASP A 232 2.59 9.70 14.37
C ASP A 232 3.98 9.06 14.47
N PRO A 233 4.51 8.92 15.71
CA PRO A 233 5.84 8.35 15.93
C PRO A 233 5.97 6.89 15.51
N ILE A 234 4.84 6.18 15.30
CA ILE A 234 4.85 4.78 14.92
C ILE A 234 4.55 4.58 13.43
N ASN A 235 4.53 5.65 12.65
CA ASN A 235 4.27 5.55 11.22
C ASN A 235 5.39 4.77 10.54
N TYR A 236 5.15 3.49 10.26
CA TYR A 236 6.17 2.59 9.76
C TYR A 236 6.71 3.01 8.39
N LYS A 237 5.90 3.63 7.54
CA LYS A 237 6.35 4.10 6.22
C LYS A 237 7.37 5.23 6.36
N ALA A 238 7.09 6.18 7.24
CA ALA A 238 8.01 7.29 7.52
C ALA A 238 9.29 6.79 8.18
N ILE A 239 9.19 5.85 9.13
CA ILE A 239 10.36 5.26 9.79
C ILE A 239 11.22 4.50 8.78
N LEU A 240 10.59 3.68 7.90
CA LEU A 240 11.32 2.95 6.85
C LEU A 240 12.06 3.91 5.92
N ALA A 241 11.39 5.00 5.52
CA ALA A 241 12.01 6.01 4.66
C ALA A 241 13.19 6.70 5.35
N ALA A 242 13.02 7.08 6.62
CA ALA A 242 14.10 7.68 7.41
C ALA A 242 15.28 6.71 7.56
N GLY A 243 14.97 5.44 7.86
CA GLY A 243 16.00 4.40 7.93
C GLY A 243 16.76 4.23 6.61
N SER A 244 16.04 4.28 5.48
CA SER A 244 16.69 4.15 4.18
C SER A 244 17.60 5.35 3.88
N MET A 245 17.23 6.54 4.31
CA MET A 245 18.11 7.72 4.17
C MET A 245 19.39 7.55 4.97
N MET A 246 19.28 7.11 6.23
CA MET A 246 20.47 6.84 7.05
C MET A 246 21.35 5.76 6.41
N GLN A 247 20.72 4.71 5.88
CA GLN A 247 21.42 3.63 5.19
C GLN A 247 22.18 4.14 3.95
N THR A 248 21.57 5.04 3.19
CA THR A 248 22.21 5.65 2.02
C THR A 248 23.45 6.48 2.41
N HIS A 249 23.43 7.10 3.57
CA HIS A 249 24.55 7.85 4.08
C HIS A 249 25.60 6.96 4.79
N GLY A 250 25.33 5.67 4.93
CA GLY A 250 26.26 4.73 5.56
C GLY A 250 26.06 4.57 7.06
N ASP A 251 25.04 5.20 7.63
CA ASP A 251 24.74 5.12 9.06
C ASP A 251 23.90 3.87 9.34
N PHE A 252 24.53 2.70 9.14
CA PHE A 252 23.83 1.41 9.20
C PHE A 252 23.26 1.09 10.58
N ASP A 253 23.93 1.49 11.65
CA ASP A 253 23.47 1.22 13.01
C ASP A 253 22.22 2.03 13.36
N VAL A 254 22.20 3.30 12.95
CA VAL A 254 21.02 4.15 13.15
C VAL A 254 19.84 3.60 12.32
N ALA A 255 20.11 3.20 11.07
CA ALA A 255 19.09 2.59 10.20
C ALA A 255 18.52 1.31 10.84
N LEU A 256 19.39 0.44 11.37
CA LEU A 256 18.97 -0.80 12.04
C LEU A 256 18.10 -0.53 13.28
N THR A 257 18.42 0.51 14.05
CA THR A 257 17.61 0.89 15.21
C THR A 257 16.19 1.28 14.77
N LYS A 258 16.08 2.06 13.70
CA LYS A 258 14.77 2.44 13.16
C LYS A 258 14.01 1.22 12.60
N TYR A 259 14.70 0.36 11.89
CA TYR A 259 14.07 -0.86 11.31
C TYR A 259 13.58 -1.81 12.40
N ARG A 260 14.23 -1.83 13.57
CA ARG A 260 13.78 -2.63 14.71
C ARG A 260 12.38 -2.22 15.18
N VAL A 261 12.13 -0.92 15.24
CA VAL A 261 10.80 -0.39 15.60
C VAL A 261 9.76 -0.90 14.61
N VAL A 262 10.08 -0.85 13.32
CA VAL A 262 9.16 -1.33 12.26
C VAL A 262 8.96 -2.84 12.36
N ALA A 263 10.01 -3.61 12.70
CA ALA A 263 9.92 -5.07 12.81
C ALA A 263 8.94 -5.50 13.90
N CYS A 264 8.84 -4.73 14.98
CA CYS A 264 7.88 -5.00 16.04
C CYS A 264 6.43 -4.74 15.58
N ALA A 265 6.23 -3.75 14.70
CA ALA A 265 4.90 -3.34 14.25
C ALA A 265 4.45 -4.11 13.00
N VAL A 266 5.33 -4.29 12.02
CA VAL A 266 5.00 -4.89 10.72
C VAL A 266 6.07 -5.92 10.33
N PRO A 267 6.12 -7.07 11.02
CA PRO A 267 7.15 -8.09 10.74
C PRO A 267 6.99 -8.77 9.37
N GLU A 268 5.84 -8.59 8.73
CA GLU A 268 5.54 -9.23 7.46
C GLU A 268 5.96 -8.39 6.24
N SER A 269 6.73 -7.33 6.45
CA SER A 269 7.16 -6.45 5.36
C SER A 269 8.43 -6.99 4.68
N PRO A 270 8.36 -7.44 3.42
CA PRO A 270 9.57 -7.88 2.71
C PRO A 270 10.57 -6.74 2.50
N LEU A 271 10.06 -5.52 2.35
CA LEU A 271 10.90 -4.32 2.23
C LEU A 271 11.78 -4.14 3.46
N LEU A 272 11.20 -4.32 4.64
CA LEU A 272 11.92 -4.23 5.92
C LEU A 272 13.10 -5.20 5.96
N TRP A 273 12.84 -6.48 5.71
CA TRP A 273 13.87 -7.52 5.80
C TRP A 273 14.95 -7.33 4.72
N ASN A 274 14.57 -6.89 3.53
CA ASN A 274 15.52 -6.52 2.49
C ASN A 274 16.47 -5.41 2.94
N ASN A 275 15.91 -4.36 3.57
CA ASN A 275 16.70 -3.22 4.03
C ASN A 275 17.63 -3.60 5.18
N ILE A 276 17.13 -4.39 6.13
CA ILE A 276 17.96 -4.92 7.23
C ILE A 276 19.11 -5.75 6.65
N GLY A 277 18.80 -6.63 5.69
CA GLY A 277 19.81 -7.44 5.03
C GLY A 277 20.91 -6.60 4.37
N MET A 278 20.49 -5.53 3.68
CA MET A 278 21.46 -4.66 3.01
C MET A 278 22.23 -3.76 3.99
N CYS A 279 21.69 -3.47 5.18
CA CYS A 279 22.48 -2.86 6.25
C CYS A 279 23.58 -3.79 6.73
N PHE A 280 23.27 -5.07 6.94
CA PHE A 280 24.29 -6.06 7.32
C PHE A 280 25.31 -6.25 6.21
N PHE A 281 24.87 -6.22 4.95
CA PHE A 281 25.79 -6.27 3.80
C PHE A 281 26.77 -5.08 3.83
N GLY A 282 26.27 -3.87 4.09
CA GLY A 282 27.09 -2.68 4.22
C GLY A 282 28.10 -2.77 5.35
N LYS A 283 27.74 -3.47 6.43
CA LYS A 283 28.64 -3.76 7.56
C LYS A 283 29.54 -4.97 7.31
N LYS A 284 29.50 -5.56 6.13
CA LYS A 284 30.27 -6.74 5.70
C LYS A 284 29.90 -8.01 6.50
N LYS A 285 28.70 -8.04 7.08
CA LYS A 285 28.20 -9.22 7.82
C LYS A 285 27.29 -10.03 6.89
N TYR A 286 27.93 -10.77 6.00
CA TYR A 286 27.26 -11.39 4.86
C TYR A 286 26.27 -12.50 5.25
N MET A 287 26.61 -13.29 6.28
CA MET A 287 25.69 -14.37 6.72
C MET A 287 24.40 -13.78 7.32
N ALA A 288 24.51 -12.73 8.11
CA ALA A 288 23.33 -12.02 8.65
C ALA A 288 22.51 -11.43 7.50
N ALA A 289 23.19 -10.85 6.50
CA ALA A 289 22.53 -10.31 5.30
C ALA A 289 21.73 -11.39 4.58
N ILE A 290 22.34 -12.58 4.37
CA ILE A 290 21.67 -13.71 3.70
C ILE A 290 20.42 -14.13 4.49
N ASN A 291 20.51 -14.25 5.80
CA ASN A 291 19.37 -14.67 6.62
C ASN A 291 18.20 -13.70 6.50
N CYS A 292 18.48 -12.40 6.52
CA CYS A 292 17.44 -11.38 6.33
C CYS A 292 16.85 -11.44 4.93
N LEU A 293 17.69 -11.61 3.91
CA LEU A 293 17.25 -11.69 2.52
C LEU A 293 16.43 -12.96 2.26
N LYS A 294 16.75 -14.08 2.94
CA LYS A 294 15.92 -15.29 2.89
C LYS A 294 14.52 -15.01 3.43
N GLN A 295 14.44 -14.32 4.55
CA GLN A 295 13.15 -13.93 5.12
C GLN A 295 12.39 -13.01 4.15
N ALA A 296 13.06 -12.01 3.56
CA ALA A 296 12.46 -11.11 2.58
C ALA A 296 11.96 -11.90 1.36
N ASN A 297 12.76 -12.84 0.86
CA ASN A 297 12.41 -13.66 -0.29
C ASN A 297 11.23 -14.60 0.00
N TYR A 298 11.16 -15.13 1.23
CA TYR A 298 10.03 -15.94 1.66
C TYR A 298 8.71 -15.12 1.61
N LEU A 299 8.78 -13.86 2.06
CA LEU A 299 7.61 -12.98 2.09
C LEU A 299 7.21 -12.47 0.68
N ALA A 300 8.21 -12.27 -0.20
CA ALA A 300 7.97 -11.77 -1.55
C ALA A 300 8.91 -12.47 -2.55
N PRO A 301 8.59 -13.72 -2.94
CA PRO A 301 9.51 -14.53 -3.77
C PRO A 301 9.72 -14.02 -5.19
N PHE A 302 8.85 -13.13 -5.67
CA PHE A 302 8.95 -12.61 -7.03
C PHE A 302 9.40 -11.14 -7.08
N ASP A 303 9.97 -10.64 -5.97
CA ASP A 303 10.51 -9.27 -5.96
C ASP A 303 11.94 -9.27 -6.51
N CYS A 304 12.11 -8.63 -7.66
CA CYS A 304 13.39 -8.55 -8.35
C CYS A 304 14.49 -7.89 -7.53
N LYS A 305 14.16 -6.94 -6.67
CA LYS A 305 15.15 -6.25 -5.83
C LYS A 305 15.76 -7.20 -4.81
N ILE A 306 14.90 -8.01 -4.20
CA ILE A 306 15.34 -9.02 -3.20
C ILE A 306 16.24 -10.06 -3.87
N LEU A 307 15.81 -10.56 -5.04
CA LEU A 307 16.59 -11.55 -5.80
C LEU A 307 17.94 -10.96 -6.25
N TYR A 308 17.96 -9.71 -6.72
CA TYR A 308 19.18 -9.01 -7.10
C TYR A 308 20.12 -8.89 -5.89
N ASN A 309 19.61 -8.45 -4.76
CA ASN A 309 20.40 -8.26 -3.53
C ASN A 309 20.93 -9.61 -3.02
N SER A 310 20.13 -10.67 -3.08
CA SER A 310 20.56 -12.02 -2.72
C SER A 310 21.71 -12.48 -3.62
N GLY A 311 21.57 -12.28 -4.93
CA GLY A 311 22.61 -12.58 -5.89
C GLY A 311 23.90 -11.80 -5.62
N LEU A 312 23.79 -10.52 -5.31
CA LEU A 312 24.93 -9.67 -4.99
C LEU A 312 25.69 -10.16 -3.75
N VAL A 313 24.97 -10.51 -2.68
CA VAL A 313 25.60 -10.98 -1.44
C VAL A 313 26.31 -12.31 -1.69
N HIS A 314 25.66 -13.27 -2.38
CA HIS A 314 26.29 -14.57 -2.72
C HIS A 314 27.50 -14.37 -3.62
N LEU A 315 27.43 -13.42 -4.59
CA LEU A 315 28.57 -13.12 -5.46
C LEU A 315 29.76 -12.59 -4.65
N THR A 316 29.48 -11.69 -3.69
CA THR A 316 30.51 -11.12 -2.81
C THR A 316 31.16 -12.21 -1.96
N MET A 317 30.40 -13.24 -1.57
CA MET A 317 30.90 -14.37 -0.81
C MET A 317 31.57 -15.46 -1.70
N LYS A 318 31.70 -15.19 -3.00
CA LYS A 318 32.26 -16.10 -4.00
C LYS A 318 31.44 -17.39 -4.15
N GLN A 319 30.17 -17.36 -3.79
CA GLN A 319 29.22 -18.45 -3.98
C GLN A 319 28.54 -18.31 -5.35
N TYR A 320 29.31 -18.53 -6.40
CA TYR A 320 28.96 -18.19 -7.77
C TYR A 320 27.71 -18.91 -8.29
N ALA A 321 27.54 -20.19 -7.94
CA ALA A 321 26.35 -20.96 -8.36
C ALA A 321 25.06 -20.41 -7.77
N LEU A 322 25.09 -20.05 -6.48
CA LEU A 322 23.92 -19.42 -5.82
C LEU A 322 23.67 -18.03 -6.37
N ALA A 323 24.75 -17.26 -6.60
CA ALA A 323 24.63 -15.95 -7.21
C ALA A 323 23.96 -16.05 -8.59
N PHE A 324 24.40 -17.00 -9.41
CA PHE A 324 23.82 -17.25 -10.73
C PHE A 324 22.32 -17.57 -10.60
N HIS A 325 21.97 -18.45 -9.67
CA HIS A 325 20.56 -18.85 -9.47
C HIS A 325 19.65 -17.64 -9.19
N PHE A 326 20.03 -16.78 -8.24
CA PHE A 326 19.23 -15.61 -7.86
C PHE A 326 19.20 -14.55 -8.97
N LEU A 327 20.35 -14.30 -9.62
CA LEU A 327 20.42 -13.29 -10.67
C LEU A 327 19.64 -13.71 -11.92
N ASN A 328 19.71 -15.00 -12.27
CA ASN A 328 18.96 -15.52 -13.40
C ASN A 328 17.46 -15.45 -13.15
N ALA A 329 17.02 -15.77 -11.92
CA ALA A 329 15.62 -15.63 -11.52
C ALA A 329 15.17 -14.15 -11.63
N ALA A 330 16.00 -13.22 -11.18
CA ALA A 330 15.69 -11.78 -11.25
C ALA A 330 15.54 -11.33 -12.71
N ILE A 331 16.41 -11.78 -13.61
CA ILE A 331 16.37 -11.40 -15.03
C ILE A 331 15.06 -11.90 -15.67
N ASN A 332 14.66 -13.14 -15.39
CA ASN A 332 13.45 -13.72 -15.95
C ASN A 332 12.18 -12.98 -15.50
N LEU A 333 12.22 -12.39 -14.30
CA LEU A 333 11.06 -11.67 -13.77
C LEU A 333 11.02 -10.21 -14.18
N CYS A 334 12.19 -9.56 -14.34
CA CYS A 334 12.23 -8.13 -14.58
C CYS A 334 13.20 -7.73 -15.68
N GLN A 335 12.68 -7.58 -16.86
CA GLN A 335 13.46 -7.15 -18.03
C GLN A 335 13.97 -5.71 -17.92
N ARG A 336 13.36 -4.87 -17.06
CA ARG A 336 13.71 -3.44 -16.96
C ARG A 336 14.98 -3.15 -16.16
N TRP A 337 15.48 -4.10 -15.37
CA TRP A 337 16.63 -3.88 -14.50
C TRP A 337 17.94 -4.34 -15.16
N GLY A 338 17.95 -4.36 -16.47
CA GLY A 338 18.88 -5.14 -17.28
C GLY A 338 20.36 -4.95 -16.96
N ARG A 339 20.86 -3.70 -16.92
CA ARG A 339 22.30 -3.46 -16.89
C ARG A 339 23.00 -4.07 -15.67
N GLY A 340 22.56 -3.73 -14.47
CA GLY A 340 23.19 -4.20 -13.24
C GLY A 340 23.08 -5.70 -13.07
N LEU A 341 21.91 -6.26 -13.41
CA LEU A 341 21.67 -7.69 -13.33
C LEU A 341 22.58 -8.47 -14.27
N TYR A 342 22.66 -8.05 -15.55
CA TYR A 342 23.51 -8.73 -16.52
C TYR A 342 24.98 -8.61 -16.18
N MET A 343 25.38 -7.48 -15.58
CA MET A 343 26.76 -7.29 -15.16
C MET A 343 27.14 -8.27 -14.06
N LEU A 344 26.33 -8.40 -13.01
CA LEU A 344 26.57 -9.34 -11.93
C LEU A 344 26.51 -10.79 -12.43
N LEU A 345 25.55 -11.06 -13.33
CA LEU A 345 25.40 -12.39 -13.94
C LEU A 345 26.65 -12.76 -14.75
N ALA A 346 27.18 -11.82 -15.52
CA ALA A 346 28.39 -12.04 -16.31
C ALA A 346 29.59 -12.35 -15.42
N VAL A 347 29.74 -11.63 -14.30
CA VAL A 347 30.81 -11.91 -13.33
C VAL A 347 30.65 -13.32 -12.72
N ALA A 348 29.42 -13.70 -12.36
CA ALA A 348 29.15 -15.03 -11.82
C ALA A 348 29.52 -16.15 -12.85
N LEU A 349 29.07 -15.95 -14.10
CA LEU A 349 29.35 -16.92 -15.20
C LEU A 349 30.83 -17.02 -15.51
N THR A 350 31.55 -15.90 -15.49
CA THR A 350 33.00 -15.91 -15.69
C THR A 350 33.69 -16.78 -14.64
N ASN A 351 33.29 -16.65 -13.39
CA ASN A 351 33.86 -17.42 -12.29
C ASN A 351 33.37 -18.85 -12.25
N LEU A 352 32.28 -19.19 -12.93
CA LEU A 352 31.79 -20.55 -13.11
C LEU A 352 32.43 -21.24 -14.34
N GLU A 353 33.35 -20.56 -14.98
CA GLU A 353 34.06 -21.05 -16.18
C GLU A 353 33.12 -21.30 -17.37
N ASP A 354 32.11 -20.47 -17.50
CA ASP A 354 31.19 -20.49 -18.65
C ASP A 354 31.40 -19.22 -19.50
N PRO A 355 32.45 -19.15 -20.34
CA PRO A 355 32.77 -17.94 -21.07
C PRO A 355 31.77 -17.61 -22.16
N GLN A 356 31.06 -18.57 -22.71
CA GLN A 356 30.08 -18.29 -23.78
C GLN A 356 28.87 -17.53 -23.26
N ASN A 357 28.30 -17.98 -22.16
CA ASN A 357 27.17 -17.29 -21.58
C ASN A 357 27.58 -15.97 -20.88
N ALA A 358 28.81 -15.93 -20.35
CA ALA A 358 29.37 -14.68 -19.83
C ALA A 358 29.46 -13.61 -20.94
N LYS A 359 29.95 -13.99 -22.15
CA LYS A 359 30.01 -13.07 -23.31
C LYS A 359 28.62 -12.60 -23.71
N ARG A 360 27.62 -13.49 -23.71
CA ARG A 360 26.24 -13.10 -24.00
C ARG A 360 25.72 -12.08 -22.99
N ALA A 361 26.00 -12.31 -21.70
CA ALA A 361 25.58 -11.38 -20.65
C ALA A 361 26.28 -10.02 -20.79
N TYR A 362 27.58 -9.98 -21.10
CA TYR A 362 28.30 -8.72 -21.37
C TYR A 362 27.76 -8.03 -22.63
N ALA A 363 27.40 -8.79 -23.66
CA ALA A 363 26.81 -8.23 -24.87
C ALA A 363 25.48 -7.53 -24.57
N GLU A 364 24.67 -8.11 -23.65
CA GLU A 364 23.43 -7.47 -23.21
C GLU A 364 23.70 -6.19 -22.41
N VAL A 365 24.75 -6.16 -21.59
CA VAL A 365 25.19 -4.93 -20.91
C VAL A 365 25.53 -3.86 -21.97
N ALA A 366 26.29 -4.22 -22.99
CA ALA A 366 26.67 -3.30 -24.07
C ALA A 366 25.46 -2.80 -24.86
N ARG A 367 24.49 -3.68 -25.08
CA ARG A 367 23.23 -3.30 -25.75
C ARG A 367 22.42 -2.28 -24.92
N LEU A 368 22.43 -2.46 -23.60
CA LEU A 368 21.66 -1.63 -22.70
C LEU A 368 22.38 -0.35 -22.27
N ASP A 369 23.70 -0.28 -22.50
CA ASP A 369 24.53 0.82 -22.06
C ASP A 369 25.18 1.51 -23.27
N LYS A 370 25.15 2.80 -23.28
CA LYS A 370 25.92 3.60 -24.25
C LYS A 370 27.43 3.57 -24.04
N UNK A 371 27.99 3.10 -22.90
CA UNK A 371 28.93 3.04 -22.74
C UNK A 371 29.53 2.12 -23.10
N VAL A 372 29.49 1.91 -24.12
CA VAL A 372 30.08 0.87 -24.93
C VAL A 372 31.51 0.51 -24.52
N GLU A 373 32.28 1.49 -24.14
CA GLU A 373 33.71 1.29 -23.82
C GLU A 373 33.97 0.30 -22.68
N MET A 374 33.17 0.41 -21.61
CA MET A 374 33.35 -0.47 -20.45
C MET A 374 32.99 -1.92 -20.78
N ALA A 375 31.91 -2.10 -21.51
CA ALA A 375 31.48 -3.43 -21.95
C ALA A 375 32.49 -4.05 -22.93
N GLN A 376 33.06 -3.27 -23.80
CA GLN A 376 34.11 -3.72 -24.73
C GLN A 376 35.37 -4.18 -23.98
N LYS A 377 35.80 -3.43 -22.97
CA LYS A 377 36.94 -3.82 -22.13
C LYS A 377 36.71 -5.13 -21.40
N LEU A 378 35.50 -5.31 -20.85
CA LEU A 378 35.12 -6.56 -20.17
C LEU A 378 35.04 -7.74 -21.16
N GLY A 379 34.47 -7.50 -22.34
CA GLY A 379 34.43 -8.50 -23.41
C GLY A 379 35.83 -8.88 -23.90
N ALA A 380 36.69 -7.91 -24.01
CA ALA A 380 38.09 -8.15 -24.42
C ALA A 380 38.85 -8.98 -23.36
N ALA A 381 38.63 -8.71 -22.08
CA ALA A 381 39.24 -9.44 -20.99
C ALA A 381 38.82 -10.93 -21.04
N LEU A 382 37.55 -11.20 -21.35
CA LEU A 382 37.10 -12.58 -21.53
C LEU A 382 37.76 -13.26 -22.71
N GLN A 383 37.98 -12.56 -23.81
CA GLN A 383 38.62 -13.14 -25.00
C GLN A 383 40.09 -13.47 -24.75
N VAL A 384 40.76 -12.67 -23.94
CA VAL A 384 42.17 -12.87 -23.61
C VAL A 384 42.34 -13.86 -22.45
N GLY A 385 41.28 -14.26 -21.81
CA GLY A 385 41.39 -15.21 -20.68
C GLY A 385 41.84 -14.58 -19.39
N GLU A 386 41.81 -13.26 -19.30
CA GLU A 386 42.19 -12.56 -18.08
C GLU A 386 41.10 -12.70 -17.04
N ALA A 387 41.48 -12.93 -15.80
CA ALA A 387 40.56 -12.96 -14.69
C ALA A 387 39.93 -11.56 -14.50
N LEU A 388 38.62 -11.52 -14.67
CA LEU A 388 37.94 -10.27 -14.42
C LEU A 388 37.91 -10.04 -12.93
N VAL A 389 38.74 -9.18 -12.49
CA VAL A 389 38.65 -8.71 -11.12
C VAL A 389 37.52 -7.67 -11.08
N TRP A 390 36.45 -8.02 -10.37
CA TRP A 390 35.39 -7.07 -10.14
C TRP A 390 35.92 -6.00 -9.22
N THR A 391 36.62 -5.08 -9.80
CA THR A 391 37.19 -4.07 -8.98
C THR A 391 36.87 -2.76 -9.58
N LYS A 392 36.52 -1.93 -8.75
CA LYS A 392 36.64 -0.48 -8.85
C LYS A 392 36.38 0.10 -10.22
N PRO A 393 35.29 0.73 -10.40
CA PRO A 393 35.15 1.57 -11.58
C PRO A 393 36.33 2.52 -11.61
N VAL A 394 37.04 2.51 -12.72
CA VAL A 394 38.09 3.47 -12.94
C VAL A 394 37.45 4.86 -12.83
N LYS A 395 37.90 5.61 -11.86
CA LYS A 395 37.48 6.98 -11.74
C LYS A 395 38.11 7.77 -12.87
N ASP A 396 37.44 7.82 -13.99
CA ASP A 396 37.80 8.78 -14.99
C ASP A 396 37.39 10.15 -14.48
N ALA A 397 38.38 10.94 -14.24
CA ALA A 397 38.22 12.26 -13.63
C ALA A 397 37.44 13.27 -14.47
N LYS A 398 36.92 12.86 -15.60
CA LYS A 398 36.27 13.81 -16.53
C LYS A 398 34.78 13.58 -16.81
N SER A 399 34.17 12.54 -16.34
CA SER A 399 32.76 12.43 -16.53
C SER A 399 32.05 12.80 -15.22
N LYS A 400 31.62 14.01 -15.18
CA LYS A 400 30.78 14.48 -14.10
C LYS A 400 29.41 13.83 -14.12
N HIS A 401 29.21 12.77 -14.93
CA HIS A 401 27.91 12.15 -15.00
C HIS A 401 27.96 10.74 -14.56
N ARG A 402 27.60 10.58 -13.37
CA ARG A 402 26.85 9.38 -13.10
C ARG A 402 27.50 8.10 -13.25
N THR A 403 28.73 8.05 -13.02
CA THR A 403 29.24 6.79 -12.69
C THR A 403 28.89 6.53 -11.25
N THR A 404 27.78 6.97 -10.88
CA THR A 404 27.40 6.62 -9.63
C THR A 404 27.35 5.17 -9.60
N SER A 405 28.61 4.63 -9.71
CA SER A 405 28.27 3.92 -8.71
C SER A 405 27.48 2.73 -8.84
N THR A 406 27.77 2.05 -9.85
CA THR A 406 27.34 0.68 -9.89
C THR A 406 27.82 -0.09 -8.67
N SER A 407 28.94 0.31 -8.10
CA SER A 407 29.43 -0.43 -6.93
C SER A 407 28.70 -0.03 -5.64
N LYS A 408 28.23 1.19 -5.55
CA LYS A 408 27.45 1.58 -4.39
C LYS A 408 25.99 1.22 -4.56
N ALA A 409 25.57 1.25 -5.78
CA ALA A 409 24.21 0.95 -6.01
C ALA A 409 23.91 -0.46 -5.87
N ALA A 410 24.94 -1.22 -6.07
CA ALA A 410 24.65 -2.58 -6.09
C ALA A 410 23.91 -2.98 -4.90
N GLY A 411 23.59 -2.36 -4.18
CA GLY A 411 22.82 -3.04 -3.26
C GLY A 411 21.95 -2.28 -2.50
N VAL A 412 22.27 -1.16 -2.43
CA VAL A 412 21.76 -0.65 -1.27
C VAL A 412 20.65 0.20 -1.52
N GLN A 413 20.60 0.63 -2.65
CA GLN A 413 19.97 1.69 -2.60
C GLN A 413 19.05 1.98 -3.35
N GLN A 414 18.60 1.18 -3.74
CA GLN A 414 17.42 1.44 -4.26
C GLN A 414 16.65 2.14 -3.35
N PRO A 415 16.28 3.25 -3.74
CA PRO A 415 15.46 4.05 -2.89
C PRO A 415 14.25 3.26 -2.64
N LEU A 416 14.32 2.83 -1.56
CA LEU A 416 13.57 1.96 -1.07
C LEU A 416 12.30 2.15 -1.20
N GLY A 417 11.96 2.93 -1.32
CA GLY A 417 10.68 3.11 -1.11
C GLY A 417 9.89 3.68 -2.16
N SER A 418 10.47 4.30 -3.05
CA SER A 418 9.61 5.10 -3.88
C SER A 418 8.65 4.28 -4.71
N ASN A 419 9.11 3.25 -5.34
CA ASN A 419 8.19 2.41 -6.11
C ASN A 419 7.33 1.52 -5.22
N GLN A 420 7.82 1.22 -4.02
CA GLN A 420 7.04 0.40 -3.12
C GLN A 420 6.07 1.23 -2.31
N ALA A 421 6.36 2.49 -2.07
CA ALA A 421 5.38 3.39 -1.51
C ALA A 421 4.22 3.59 -2.47
N LEU A 422 4.50 3.61 -3.78
CA LEU A 422 3.43 3.66 -4.77
C LEU A 422 2.63 2.35 -4.79
N GLY A 423 3.31 1.25 -4.65
CA GLY A 423 2.66 -0.05 -4.52
C GLY A 423 1.88 -0.19 -3.24
N GLN A 424 2.40 0.36 -2.16
CA GLN A 424 1.70 0.36 -0.89
C GLN A 424 0.52 1.32 -0.88
N ALA A 425 0.62 2.41 -1.62
CA ALA A 425 -0.53 3.29 -1.78
C ALA A 425 -1.66 2.60 -2.55
N ARG A 426 -1.29 1.74 -3.51
CA ARG A 426 -2.29 0.90 -4.18
C ARG A 426 -2.86 -0.14 -3.25
N SER A 427 -2.04 -0.74 -2.41
CA SER A 427 -2.50 -1.74 -1.47
C SER A 427 -3.26 -1.14 -0.30
N SER A 428 -2.99 0.10 0.07
CA SER A 428 -3.77 0.74 1.12
C SER A 428 -5.16 1.15 0.61
N ALA A 429 -5.28 1.49 -0.66
CA ALA A 429 -6.61 1.67 -1.26
C ALA A 429 -7.37 0.34 -1.30
N ALA A 430 -6.65 -0.77 -1.46
CA ALA A 430 -7.25 -2.09 -1.39
C ALA A 430 -7.42 -2.56 0.06
N ALA A 431 -6.62 -2.05 0.96
CA ALA A 431 -6.67 -2.43 2.36
C ALA A 431 -7.88 -1.85 3.10
N HIS A 432 -8.48 -0.80 2.55
CA HIS A 432 -9.79 -0.39 3.04
C HIS A 432 -10.85 -1.48 2.80
N ARG A 433 -10.48 -2.53 2.06
CA ARG A 433 -11.39 -3.66 1.89
C ARG A 433 -11.34 -4.63 3.06
N LYS A 434 -10.27 -4.59 3.86
CA LYS A 434 -10.17 -5.45 5.01
C LYS A 434 -10.42 -4.64 6.26
N LEU A 435 -11.64 -4.32 6.48
CA LEU A 435 -12.02 -4.00 7.84
C LEU A 435 -11.84 -5.28 8.63
N PRO A 436 -11.16 -5.22 9.73
CA PRO A 436 -11.02 -6.42 10.54
C PRO A 436 -12.42 -6.85 10.94
N SER A 437 -12.82 -7.96 10.45
CA SER A 437 -13.91 -8.65 11.05
C SER A 437 -13.60 -8.70 12.54
N GLY A 438 -14.48 -8.17 13.31
CA GLY A 438 -14.32 -8.18 14.74
C GLY A 438 -14.00 -9.57 15.20
N ALA A 439 -12.77 -9.78 15.44
CA ALA A 439 -12.36 -11.07 15.82
C ALA A 439 -12.70 -11.25 17.26
N GLY A 440 -13.77 -11.89 17.48
CA GLY A 440 -13.95 -12.56 18.73
C GLY A 440 -13.14 -13.84 18.74
N GLY A 441 -11.90 -13.74 18.46
CA GLY A 441 -11.00 -14.87 18.56
C GLY A 441 -9.81 -14.45 19.36
N THR A 442 -9.59 -15.14 20.43
CA THR A 442 -8.31 -15.11 21.11
C THR A 442 -7.26 -15.59 20.12
N SER A 443 -6.87 -14.71 19.22
CA SER A 443 -5.68 -14.99 18.46
C SER A 443 -4.54 -14.96 19.45
N GLN A 444 -3.95 -16.07 19.70
CA GLN A 444 -2.63 -16.08 20.31
C GLN A 444 -1.76 -15.19 19.45
N LEU A 445 -1.36 -14.08 20.04
CA LEU A 445 -0.40 -13.19 19.46
C LEU A 445 0.85 -14.00 19.17
N THR A 446 0.98 -14.44 17.95
CA THR A 446 2.25 -14.99 17.51
C THR A 446 3.28 -13.87 17.63
N LYS A 447 4.27 -14.10 18.42
CA LYS A 447 5.38 -13.17 18.59
C LYS A 447 5.94 -12.79 17.20
N PRO A 448 6.20 -11.52 16.96
CA PRO A 448 6.80 -11.12 15.69
C PRO A 448 8.14 -11.83 15.49
N PRO A 449 8.48 -12.15 14.25
CA PRO A 449 9.77 -12.76 13.96
C PRO A 449 10.90 -11.83 14.39
N SER A 450 11.89 -12.42 14.97
CA SER A 450 12.96 -11.65 15.56
C SER A 450 14.02 -11.23 14.54
N LEU A 451 14.58 -10.06 14.77
CA LEU A 451 15.63 -9.53 13.90
C LEU A 451 16.94 -10.30 14.10
N PRO A 452 17.58 -10.74 13.04
CA PRO A 452 18.88 -11.37 13.19
C PRO A 452 19.96 -10.38 13.60
N LEU A 453 20.85 -10.83 14.47
CA LEU A 453 21.92 -10.01 14.93
C LEU A 453 23.21 -10.40 14.29
N GLU A 454 24.23 -9.66 14.63
CA GLU A 454 25.59 -9.93 14.19
C GLU A 454 26.02 -11.32 14.57
N PRO A 455 26.34 -12.20 13.64
CA PRO A 455 26.90 -13.48 14.03
C PRO A 455 28.33 -13.28 14.55
N GLU A 456 28.64 -13.90 15.62
CA GLU A 456 30.02 -14.02 16.05
C GLU A 456 30.81 -14.82 15.01
N PRO A 457 32.13 -14.63 14.92
CA PRO A 457 32.92 -15.16 13.80
C PRO A 457 32.96 -16.68 13.65
N THR A 458 32.38 -17.40 14.58
CA THR A 458 32.49 -18.86 14.58
C THR A 458 31.17 -19.63 14.57
N ALA A 459 30.04 -18.98 14.43
CA ALA A 459 28.80 -19.72 14.60
C ALA A 459 27.83 -19.58 13.48
N GLU A 460 27.20 -20.63 13.10
CA GLU A 460 25.98 -20.63 12.34
C GLU A 460 24.86 -20.17 13.27
N ALA A 461 24.71 -18.86 13.40
CA ALA A 461 23.71 -18.34 14.30
C ALA A 461 22.32 -18.44 13.67
N HIS A 462 21.40 -19.04 14.37
CA HIS A 462 20.00 -19.03 13.99
C HIS A 462 19.42 -17.63 14.17
N PRO A 463 18.49 -17.21 13.31
CA PRO A 463 17.88 -15.89 13.42
C PRO A 463 17.24 -15.59 14.78
N ALA A 464 16.80 -16.62 15.49
CA ALA A 464 16.16 -16.47 16.79
C ALA A 464 17.14 -16.06 17.91
N GLU A 465 18.37 -16.53 17.85
CA GLU A 465 19.36 -16.18 18.88
C GLU A 465 19.86 -14.75 18.74
N ALA A 466 19.90 -14.29 17.52
CA ALA A 466 20.34 -12.94 17.22
C ALA A 466 19.40 -11.86 17.76
N SER A 467 18.11 -12.14 17.91
CA SER A 467 17.21 -11.11 18.42
C SER A 467 17.18 -11.01 19.93
N ALA A 468 17.50 -12.08 20.63
CA ALA A 468 17.58 -12.04 22.10
C ALA A 468 18.69 -11.11 22.57
N GLN A 469 19.83 -11.13 21.89
CA GLN A 469 20.96 -10.28 22.25
C GLN A 469 20.74 -8.79 22.00
N ILE A 470 19.87 -8.44 21.02
CA ILE A 470 19.52 -7.03 20.81
C ILE A 470 18.63 -6.51 21.95
N ARG A 471 17.76 -7.37 22.46
CA ARG A 471 16.87 -6.97 23.57
C ARG A 471 17.65 -6.76 24.87
N GLU A 472 18.63 -7.62 25.14
CA GLU A 472 19.45 -7.51 26.36
C GLU A 472 20.32 -6.23 26.39
N LYS A 473 20.69 -5.70 25.25
CA LYS A 473 21.51 -4.49 25.20
C LYS A 473 20.67 -3.20 25.28
N GLN A 474 19.33 -3.32 25.38
CA GLN A 474 18.47 -2.16 25.51
C GLN A 474 17.86 -1.98 26.91
N GLU A 475 17.98 -2.95 27.78
CA GLU A 475 17.69 -2.81 29.22
C GLU A 475 18.91 -2.30 29.99
#